data_0128862208c7670d3d7cb8837e2dc046
#
_entry.id   0128862208c7670d3d7cb8837e2dc046
#
_cell.length_a   1.000
_cell.length_b   1.000
_cell.length_c   1.000
_cell.angle_alpha   90.00
_cell.angle_beta   90.00
_cell.angle_gamma   90.00
#
_symmetry.space_group_name_H-M   'P 1'
#
loop_
_entity.id
_entity.type
_entity.pdbx_description
1 polymer ?
#
loop_
_entity_poly.entity_id
_entity_poly.type
_entity_poly.pdbx_seq_one_letter_code
_entity_poly.pdbx_strand_id
1 'polypeptide(L)'
;MLNLSAPSVHARVKKMEQAGIIESYGLKLDPSKIGLKLCAFVRVTTEGVGSELGRSLHRFKEVEEVYSVAGEECLLLKVRTADTASLSNFLDEIRRVKGVRKTITSIVLSTLLTRNVLPDPSDL
;
A
#
# COMPACT_ATOMS: atom_id res chain seq x y z
N MET A 1 21.10 -1.85 18.67
CA MET A 1 20.82 -2.64 17.46
C MET A 1 21.31 -1.93 16.20
N LEU A 2 21.10 -0.65 16.11
CA LEU A 2 21.41 0.11 14.89
C LEU A 2 22.90 0.46 14.75
N ASN A 3 23.71 0.07 15.69
CA ASN A 3 25.17 0.24 15.64
C ASN A 3 25.87 -0.88 14.84
N LEU A 4 25.11 -1.81 14.29
CA LEU A 4 25.65 -2.84 13.42
C LEU A 4 26.00 -2.27 12.07
N SER A 5 26.87 -2.94 11.33
CA SER A 5 27.15 -2.56 9.96
C SER A 5 25.88 -2.57 9.13
N ALA A 6 25.81 -1.72 8.07
CA ALA A 6 24.62 -1.63 7.24
C ALA A 6 24.12 -2.98 6.68
N PRO A 7 25.02 -3.86 6.14
CA PRO A 7 24.57 -5.18 5.69
C PRO A 7 23.96 -6.03 6.79
N SER A 8 24.53 -6.00 8.00
CA SER A 8 24.01 -6.78 9.12
C SER A 8 22.67 -6.25 9.60
N VAL A 9 22.52 -4.92 9.66
CA VAL A 9 21.24 -4.28 10.03
C VAL A 9 20.18 -4.63 9.00
N HIS A 10 20.51 -4.52 7.73
CA HIS A 10 19.57 -4.83 6.65
C HIS A 10 19.12 -6.29 6.68
N ALA A 11 20.05 -7.22 6.91
CA ALA A 11 19.72 -8.63 7.01
C ALA A 11 18.80 -8.94 8.20
N ARG A 12 19.01 -8.27 9.32
CA ARG A 12 18.15 -8.44 10.50
C ARG A 12 16.74 -7.92 10.27
N VAL A 13 16.63 -6.74 9.69
CA VAL A 13 15.32 -6.16 9.37
C VAL A 13 14.57 -7.07 8.40
N LYS A 14 15.23 -7.54 7.36
CA LYS A 14 14.63 -8.44 6.39
C LYS A 14 14.16 -9.75 7.05
N LYS A 15 14.95 -10.31 7.96
CA LYS A 15 14.58 -11.51 8.69
C LYS A 15 13.35 -11.28 9.55
N MET A 16 13.25 -10.14 10.22
CA MET A 16 12.10 -9.78 11.03
C MET A 16 10.84 -9.57 10.17
N GLU A 17 10.99 -8.96 9.02
CA GLU A 17 9.89 -8.82 8.06
C GLU A 17 9.39 -10.18 7.59
N GLN A 18 10.29 -11.10 7.26
CA GLN A 18 9.94 -12.45 6.87
C GLN A 18 9.23 -13.22 7.97
N ALA A 19 9.60 -12.95 9.22
CA ALA A 19 8.95 -13.54 10.38
C ALA A 19 7.61 -12.87 10.73
N GLY A 20 7.26 -11.77 10.07
CA GLY A 20 6.04 -11.03 10.34
C GLY A 20 6.07 -10.23 11.64
N ILE A 21 7.24 -10.09 12.28
CA ILE A 21 7.37 -9.34 13.52
C ILE A 21 7.45 -7.85 13.28
N ILE A 22 8.21 -7.45 12.26
CA ILE A 22 8.38 -6.04 11.87
C ILE A 22 8.07 -5.92 10.40
N GLU A 23 7.17 -5.00 10.06
CA GLU A 23 6.85 -4.70 8.69
C GLU A 23 7.61 -3.44 8.27
N SER A 24 8.51 -3.57 7.29
CA SER A 24 9.27 -2.47 6.69
C SER A 24 10.02 -1.58 7.70
N TYR A 25 10.37 -2.13 8.85
CA TYR A 25 11.07 -1.34 9.87
C TYR A 25 12.44 -0.87 9.36
N GLY A 26 12.69 0.42 9.48
CA GLY A 26 13.94 1.03 9.04
C GLY A 26 14.07 1.21 7.53
N LEU A 27 13.15 0.62 6.75
CA LEU A 27 13.13 0.77 5.30
C LEU A 27 11.98 1.67 4.83
N LYS A 28 11.20 2.16 5.78
CA LYS A 28 10.04 2.99 5.49
C LYS A 28 10.48 4.39 5.14
N LEU A 29 10.37 4.73 3.88
CA LEU A 29 10.65 6.07 3.39
C LEU A 29 9.39 6.93 3.47
N ASP A 30 9.58 8.24 3.67
CA ASP A 30 8.49 9.19 3.51
C ASP A 30 8.23 9.36 2.01
N PRO A 31 7.08 8.91 1.49
CA PRO A 31 6.81 8.98 0.06
C PRO A 31 6.87 10.40 -0.50
N SER A 32 6.54 11.41 0.30
CA SER A 32 6.59 12.79 -0.16
C SER A 32 8.02 13.25 -0.47
N LYS A 33 9.01 12.69 0.22
CA LYS A 33 10.42 13.02 -0.01
C LYS A 33 10.98 12.45 -1.30
N ILE A 34 10.34 11.42 -1.86
CA ILE A 34 10.74 10.83 -3.14
C ILE A 34 9.77 11.21 -4.27
N GLY A 35 9.00 12.29 -4.07
CA GLY A 35 8.12 12.82 -5.10
C GLY A 35 6.72 12.22 -5.15
N LEU A 36 6.40 11.27 -4.29
CA LEU A 36 5.07 10.66 -4.23
C LEU A 36 4.21 11.38 -3.21
N LYS A 37 3.81 12.61 -3.55
CA LYS A 37 3.15 13.52 -2.60
C LYS A 37 1.67 13.26 -2.42
N LEU A 38 1.05 12.56 -3.36
CA LEU A 38 -0.38 12.33 -3.33
C LEU A 38 -0.69 10.91 -2.92
N CYS A 39 -1.55 10.77 -1.91
CA CYS A 39 -2.09 9.49 -1.48
C CYS A 39 -3.59 9.46 -1.78
N ALA A 40 -4.08 8.36 -2.31
CA ALA A 40 -5.49 8.16 -2.58
C ALA A 40 -5.91 6.76 -2.19
N PHE A 41 -7.18 6.63 -1.81
CA PHE A 41 -7.82 5.34 -1.62
C PHE A 41 -8.79 5.12 -2.77
N VAL A 42 -8.64 4.01 -3.47
CA VAL A 42 -9.47 3.68 -4.62
C VAL A 42 -10.28 2.44 -4.28
N ARG A 43 -11.59 2.60 -4.22
CA ARG A 43 -12.49 1.47 -4.07
C ARG A 43 -12.80 0.92 -5.45
N VAL A 44 -12.57 -0.37 -5.63
CA VAL A 44 -12.78 -1.04 -6.91
C VAL A 44 -13.90 -2.06 -6.76
N THR A 45 -14.97 -1.88 -7.51
CA THR A 45 -16.03 -2.88 -7.61
C THR A 45 -15.65 -3.85 -8.72
N THR A 46 -15.69 -5.15 -8.41
CA THR A 46 -15.21 -6.19 -9.31
C THR A 46 -16.34 -7.07 -9.80
N GLU A 47 -16.11 -7.72 -10.96
CA GLU A 47 -16.91 -8.83 -11.42
C GLU A 47 -16.20 -10.12 -11.03
N GLY A 48 -16.93 -11.07 -10.46
CA GLY A 48 -16.36 -12.34 -10.06
C GLY A 48 -15.54 -12.29 -8.78
N VAL A 49 -14.51 -13.13 -8.70
CA VAL A 49 -13.70 -13.28 -7.48
C VAL A 49 -12.69 -12.12 -7.37
N GLY A 50 -12.96 -11.20 -6.45
CA GLY A 50 -12.13 -10.01 -6.26
C GLY A 50 -10.72 -10.30 -5.78
N SER A 51 -10.52 -11.39 -5.02
CA SER A 51 -9.20 -11.70 -4.48
C SER A 51 -8.18 -12.04 -5.56
N GLU A 52 -8.58 -12.71 -6.63
CA GLU A 52 -7.69 -12.99 -7.76
C GLU A 52 -7.30 -11.70 -8.47
N LEU A 53 -8.29 -10.86 -8.75
CA LEU A 53 -8.03 -9.56 -9.36
C LEU A 53 -7.11 -8.72 -8.48
N GLY A 54 -7.37 -8.70 -7.17
CA GLY A 54 -6.57 -7.94 -6.22
C GLY A 54 -5.09 -8.31 -6.25
N ARG A 55 -4.80 -9.62 -6.31
CA ARG A 55 -3.41 -10.08 -6.38
C ARG A 55 -2.73 -9.65 -7.67
N SER A 56 -3.47 -9.56 -8.77
CA SER A 56 -2.91 -9.15 -10.06
C SER A 56 -2.56 -7.67 -10.10
N LEU A 57 -3.11 -6.86 -9.20
CA LEU A 57 -2.90 -5.41 -9.20
C LEU A 57 -1.52 -5.01 -8.69
N HIS A 58 -0.74 -5.94 -8.14
CA HIS A 58 0.64 -5.68 -7.72
C HIS A 58 1.54 -5.20 -8.87
N ARG A 59 1.16 -5.48 -10.10
CA ARG A 59 1.91 -5.04 -11.29
C ARG A 59 1.90 -3.52 -11.47
N PHE A 60 0.96 -2.82 -10.84
CA PHE A 60 0.91 -1.36 -10.89
C PHE A 60 1.77 -0.81 -9.76
N LYS A 61 2.84 -0.11 -10.11
CA LYS A 61 3.80 0.44 -9.14
C LYS A 61 3.15 1.47 -8.20
N GLU A 62 2.08 2.11 -8.63
CA GLU A 62 1.34 3.09 -7.83
C GLU A 62 0.58 2.44 -6.68
N VAL A 63 0.28 1.16 -6.76
CA VAL A 63 -0.49 0.45 -5.74
C VAL A 63 0.42 0.07 -4.59
N GLU A 64 0.19 0.67 -3.43
CA GLU A 64 0.97 0.41 -2.22
C GLU A 64 0.37 -0.74 -1.42
N GLU A 65 -0.94 -0.78 -1.31
CA GLU A 65 -1.66 -1.81 -0.56
C GLU A 65 -2.96 -2.19 -1.28
N VAL A 66 -3.35 -3.45 -1.16
CA VAL A 66 -4.61 -3.95 -1.69
C VAL A 66 -5.32 -4.70 -0.58
N TYR A 67 -6.55 -4.32 -0.30
CA TYR A 67 -7.39 -4.98 0.70
C TYR A 67 -8.64 -5.54 0.05
N SER A 68 -9.01 -6.75 0.44
CA SER A 68 -10.34 -7.28 0.19
C SER A 68 -11.21 -6.84 1.37
N VAL A 69 -12.27 -6.11 1.10
CA VAL A 69 -13.11 -5.56 2.16
C VAL A 69 -14.48 -6.22 2.16
N ALA A 70 -15.08 -6.34 3.34
CA ALA A 70 -16.41 -6.91 3.50
C ALA A 70 -17.46 -5.97 2.90
N GLY A 71 -18.56 -6.55 2.44
CA GLY A 71 -19.64 -5.81 1.79
C GLY A 71 -19.84 -6.29 0.36
N GLU A 72 -20.18 -5.39 -0.53
CA GLU A 72 -20.22 -5.69 -1.94
C GLU A 72 -18.81 -6.04 -2.41
N GLU A 73 -18.68 -6.88 -3.42
CA GLU A 73 -17.42 -7.41 -3.92
C GLU A 73 -16.43 -6.31 -4.28
N CYS A 74 -15.82 -5.71 -3.27
CA CYS A 74 -14.95 -4.56 -3.41
C CYS A 74 -13.53 -4.85 -2.98
N LEU A 75 -12.61 -4.23 -3.68
CA LEU A 75 -11.22 -4.09 -3.24
C LEU A 75 -11.01 -2.65 -2.82
N LEU A 76 -10.13 -2.45 -1.85
CA LEU A 76 -9.67 -1.13 -1.46
C LEU A 76 -8.18 -1.04 -1.74
N LEU A 77 -7.79 -0.09 -2.58
CA LEU A 77 -6.40 0.14 -2.94
C LEU A 77 -5.90 1.39 -2.25
N LYS A 78 -4.71 1.31 -1.69
CA LYS A 78 -3.96 2.49 -1.28
C LYS A 78 -2.96 2.80 -2.37
N VAL A 79 -3.02 4.00 -2.92
CA VAL A 79 -2.28 4.41 -4.11
C VAL A 79 -1.44 5.63 -3.81
N ARG A 80 -0.23 5.64 -4.32
CA ARG A 80 0.69 6.77 -4.23
C ARG A 80 1.07 7.25 -5.61
N THR A 81 0.91 8.53 -5.85
CA THR A 81 1.30 9.17 -7.11
C THR A 81 1.96 10.51 -6.84
N ALA A 82 2.60 11.06 -7.88
CA ALA A 82 3.26 12.36 -7.76
C ALA A 82 2.26 13.51 -7.64
N ASP A 83 1.19 13.42 -8.42
CA ASP A 83 0.20 14.49 -8.57
C ASP A 83 -1.14 13.94 -9.07
N THR A 84 -2.09 14.82 -9.27
CA THR A 84 -3.42 14.44 -9.73
C THR A 84 -3.42 13.95 -11.18
N ALA A 85 -2.53 14.47 -12.01
CA ALA A 85 -2.42 14.01 -13.40
C ALA A 85 -1.96 12.55 -13.45
N SER A 86 -0.97 12.19 -12.67
CA SER A 86 -0.50 10.81 -12.54
C SER A 86 -1.59 9.90 -11.98
N LEU A 87 -2.36 10.39 -11.02
CA LEU A 87 -3.49 9.64 -10.47
C LEU A 87 -4.54 9.37 -11.55
N SER A 88 -4.86 10.38 -12.34
CA SER A 88 -5.83 10.26 -13.43
C SER A 88 -5.39 9.19 -14.44
N ASN A 89 -4.11 9.21 -14.82
CA ASN A 89 -3.55 8.19 -15.71
C ASN A 89 -3.65 6.79 -15.12
N PHE A 90 -3.32 6.65 -13.84
CA PHE A 90 -3.43 5.38 -13.13
C PHE A 90 -4.89 4.88 -13.14
N LEU A 91 -5.85 5.76 -12.85
CA LEU A 91 -7.26 5.39 -12.83
C LEU A 91 -7.75 4.93 -14.21
N ASP A 92 -7.27 5.56 -15.28
CA ASP A 92 -7.59 5.12 -16.63
C ASP A 92 -7.07 3.72 -16.91
N GLU A 93 -5.85 3.42 -16.46
CA GLU A 93 -5.28 2.09 -16.62
C GLU A 93 -6.04 1.04 -15.81
N ILE A 94 -6.39 1.36 -14.57
CA ILE A 94 -7.09 0.43 -13.68
C ILE A 94 -8.49 0.09 -14.25
N ARG A 95 -9.17 1.08 -14.83
CA ARG A 95 -10.49 0.88 -15.43
C ARG A 95 -10.46 -0.02 -16.65
N ARG A 96 -9.32 -0.17 -17.31
CA ARG A 96 -9.15 -1.06 -18.44
C ARG A 96 -8.87 -2.50 -18.02
N VAL A 97 -8.61 -2.75 -16.77
CA VAL A 97 -8.35 -4.10 -16.28
C VAL A 97 -9.64 -4.92 -16.35
N LYS A 98 -9.55 -6.10 -16.92
CA LYS A 98 -10.69 -7.01 -17.00
C LYS A 98 -11.16 -7.38 -15.60
N GLY A 99 -12.45 -7.27 -15.36
CA GLY A 99 -13.05 -7.55 -14.06
C GLY A 99 -13.29 -6.32 -13.21
N VAL A 100 -12.77 -5.17 -13.57
CA VAL A 100 -13.05 -3.90 -12.90
C VAL A 100 -14.32 -3.30 -13.49
N ARG A 101 -15.33 -3.12 -12.64
CA ARG A 101 -16.60 -2.52 -13.06
C ARG A 101 -16.65 -1.04 -12.80
N LYS A 102 -16.20 -0.63 -11.61
CA LYS A 102 -16.36 0.73 -11.15
C LYS A 102 -15.23 1.09 -10.19
N THR A 103 -14.81 2.33 -10.20
CA THR A 103 -13.86 2.85 -9.23
C THR A 103 -14.42 4.10 -8.57
N ILE A 104 -14.18 4.22 -7.25
CA ILE A 104 -14.49 5.42 -6.49
C ILE A 104 -13.21 5.81 -5.79
N THR A 105 -12.74 7.03 -6.03
CA THR A 105 -11.46 7.51 -5.53
C THR A 105 -11.66 8.59 -4.47
N SER A 106 -10.93 8.45 -3.36
CA SER A 106 -10.86 9.47 -2.32
C SER A 106 -9.42 9.90 -2.16
N ILE A 107 -9.14 11.18 -2.33
CA ILE A 107 -7.80 11.72 -2.16
C ILE A 107 -7.63 12.11 -0.70
N VAL A 108 -6.51 11.70 -0.10
CA VAL A 108 -6.15 12.09 1.26
C VAL A 108 -5.68 13.55 1.22
N LEU A 109 -6.40 14.41 1.91
CA LEU A 109 -6.04 15.83 1.99
C LEU A 109 -4.96 16.08 3.03
N SER A 110 -5.08 15.42 4.18
CA SER A 110 -4.09 15.53 5.25
C SER A 110 -4.17 14.31 6.15
N THR A 111 -3.06 13.95 6.76
CA THR A 111 -3.01 12.89 7.75
C THR A 111 -3.08 13.55 9.14
N LEU A 112 -4.16 13.26 9.86
CA LEU A 112 -4.40 13.86 11.18
C LEU A 112 -3.70 13.09 12.30
N LEU A 113 -3.53 11.79 12.13
CA LEU A 113 -2.91 10.94 13.13
C LEU A 113 -2.39 9.68 12.47
N THR A 114 -1.17 9.32 12.80
CA THR A 114 -0.59 8.01 12.48
C THR A 114 0.08 7.49 13.74
N ARG A 115 -0.15 6.23 14.05
CA ARG A 115 0.53 5.55 15.15
C ARG A 115 1.20 4.31 14.62
N ASN A 116 2.45 4.15 14.98
CA ASN A 116 3.15 2.89 14.79
C ASN A 116 2.85 2.02 16.01
N VAL A 117 2.12 0.94 15.78
CA VAL A 117 1.84 -0.02 16.83
C VAL A 117 2.96 -1.05 16.80
N LEU A 118 3.91 -0.91 17.73
CA LEU A 118 4.94 -1.92 17.92
C LEU A 118 4.47 -2.86 19.04
N PRO A 119 4.75 -4.17 18.91
CA PRO A 119 4.44 -5.09 20.00
C PRO A 119 5.19 -4.67 21.25
N ASP A 120 4.53 -4.75 22.43
CA ASP A 120 5.21 -4.58 23.70
C ASP A 120 6.23 -5.72 23.84
N PRO A 121 7.48 -5.44 24.23
CA PRO A 121 8.47 -6.51 24.44
C PRO A 121 8.00 -7.61 25.37
N SER A 122 7.13 -7.30 26.34
CA SER A 122 6.57 -8.30 27.24
C SER A 122 5.55 -9.22 26.56
N ASP A 123 5.04 -8.86 25.40
CA ASP A 123 4.06 -9.66 24.64
C ASP A 123 4.72 -10.58 23.61
N LEU A 124 6.03 -10.51 23.48
CA LEU A 124 6.78 -11.30 22.49
C LEU A 124 7.31 -12.61 23.07
#